data_0620d09e4a16ea335370744d39d1d60c
#
_entry.id   0620d09e4a16ea335370744d39d1d60c
#
_cell.length_a   1.000
_cell.length_b   1.000
_cell.length_c   1.000
_cell.angle_alpha   90.00
_cell.angle_beta   90.00
_cell.angle_gamma   90.00
#
_symmetry.space_group_name_H-M   'P 1'
#
loop_
_entity.id
_entity.type
_entity.pdbx_description
1 polymer ?
#
loop_
_entity_poly.entity_id
_entity_poly.type
_entity_poly.pdbx_seq_one_letter_code
_entity_poly.pdbx_strand_id
1 'polypeptide(L)'
;MKYLITNADDFGFTRDVNEGIVYAHRNGILTATTLMATGPAFDHAVALAHENPQLDIGVHLVLVGSEGYPPTVARLVASLPRMQIYDQLARQIGKVMEAGIRPTHLDTHKHTHLLPPVLGAVARLAEEFQIPWVRRPLAGFFQGMLARHGCRTTDHFAGFALTGRYNTASLAKLIRELPDGITEFMCHPGFCTDELARANTRLKQSRRQELDALTSPEVRAALIESNVLLTHYADL
;
A
#
# COMPACT_ATOMS: atom_id res chain seq x y z
N MET A 1 -12.53 18.08 -9.60
CA MET A 1 -12.60 16.68 -10.11
C MET A 1 -12.08 15.73 -9.05
N LYS A 2 -12.66 14.55 -8.93
CA LYS A 2 -12.32 13.55 -7.91
C LYS A 2 -11.60 12.37 -8.56
N TYR A 3 -10.38 12.09 -8.08
CA TYR A 3 -9.57 10.95 -8.51
C TYR A 3 -9.35 10.00 -7.34
N LEU A 4 -9.43 8.70 -7.61
CA LEU A 4 -9.22 7.66 -6.61
C LEU A 4 -8.14 6.69 -7.07
N ILE A 5 -7.10 6.57 -6.25
CA ILE A 5 -6.15 5.46 -6.29
C ILE A 5 -6.57 4.47 -5.21
N THR A 6 -6.93 3.26 -5.59
CA THR A 6 -7.19 2.18 -4.63
C THR A 6 -5.94 1.33 -4.51
N ASN A 7 -5.20 1.50 -3.40
CA ASN A 7 -3.91 0.84 -3.18
C ASN A 7 -4.03 -0.30 -2.17
N ALA A 8 -3.65 -1.50 -2.58
CA ALA A 8 -3.61 -2.66 -1.70
C ALA A 8 -2.23 -2.82 -1.06
N ASP A 9 -2.18 -2.86 0.26
CA ASP A 9 -0.98 -3.17 1.02
C ASP A 9 -0.72 -4.69 1.05
N ASP A 10 0.52 -5.08 1.40
CA ASP A 10 0.96 -6.46 1.67
C ASP A 10 1.04 -7.41 0.45
N PHE A 11 1.21 -6.93 -0.77
CA PHE A 11 1.53 -7.78 -1.92
C PHE A 11 2.87 -8.50 -1.69
N GLY A 12 2.91 -9.82 -1.76
CA GLY A 12 4.06 -10.65 -1.38
C GLY A 12 3.98 -11.26 0.04
N PHE A 13 2.94 -10.96 0.81
CA PHE A 13 2.78 -11.49 2.17
C PHE A 13 2.45 -12.98 2.19
N THR A 14 1.38 -13.41 1.50
CA THR A 14 1.00 -14.81 1.28
C THR A 14 0.46 -14.97 -0.14
N ARG A 15 0.38 -16.22 -0.65
CA ARG A 15 -0.14 -16.46 -2.00
C ARG A 15 -1.61 -16.07 -2.12
N ASP A 16 -2.43 -16.39 -1.14
CA ASP A 16 -3.85 -16.04 -1.14
C ASP A 16 -4.09 -14.51 -1.01
N VAL A 17 -3.20 -13.75 -0.36
CA VAL A 17 -3.22 -12.28 -0.42
C VAL A 17 -2.87 -11.81 -1.83
N ASN A 18 -1.83 -12.35 -2.44
CA ASN A 18 -1.43 -11.99 -3.81
C ASN A 18 -2.54 -12.24 -4.82
N GLU A 19 -3.15 -13.44 -4.78
CA GLU A 19 -4.28 -13.82 -5.64
C GLU A 19 -5.49 -12.89 -5.43
N GLY A 20 -5.79 -12.54 -4.18
CA GLY A 20 -6.89 -11.63 -3.87
C GLY A 20 -6.65 -10.21 -4.38
N ILE A 21 -5.42 -9.70 -4.32
CA ILE A 21 -5.04 -8.40 -4.87
C ILE A 21 -5.24 -8.39 -6.38
N VAL A 22 -4.69 -9.39 -7.09
CA VAL A 22 -4.85 -9.51 -8.54
C VAL A 22 -6.32 -9.70 -8.94
N TYR A 23 -7.09 -10.47 -8.17
CA TYR A 23 -8.53 -10.62 -8.40
C TYR A 23 -9.27 -9.28 -8.25
N ALA A 24 -8.95 -8.48 -7.20
CA ALA A 24 -9.52 -7.15 -7.00
C ALA A 24 -9.16 -6.17 -8.13
N HIS A 25 -7.96 -6.30 -8.70
CA HIS A 25 -7.54 -5.52 -9.86
C HIS A 25 -8.32 -5.91 -11.13
N ARG A 26 -8.38 -7.20 -11.44
CA ARG A 26 -9.03 -7.69 -12.67
C ARG A 26 -10.55 -7.54 -12.64
N ASN A 27 -11.17 -7.65 -11.48
CA ASN A 27 -12.63 -7.74 -11.32
C ASN A 27 -13.24 -6.62 -10.48
N GLY A 28 -12.44 -5.69 -9.97
CA GLY A 28 -12.87 -4.66 -9.04
C GLY A 28 -12.41 -3.25 -9.42
N ILE A 29 -12.14 -2.48 -8.38
CA ILE A 29 -11.72 -1.07 -8.49
C ILE A 29 -10.26 -0.86 -8.05
N LEU A 30 -9.48 -1.93 -7.86
CA LEU A 30 -8.10 -1.83 -7.44
C LEU A 30 -7.21 -1.35 -8.58
N THR A 31 -6.45 -0.29 -8.36
CA THR A 31 -5.56 0.31 -9.36
C THR A 31 -4.08 0.15 -9.02
N ALA A 32 -3.74 0.07 -7.73
CA ALA A 32 -2.35 0.02 -7.28
C ALA A 32 -2.16 -0.99 -6.14
N THR A 33 -0.91 -1.40 -5.94
CA THR A 33 -0.50 -2.23 -4.79
C THR A 33 0.94 -1.94 -4.39
N THR A 34 1.31 -2.26 -3.15
CA THR A 34 2.68 -2.14 -2.67
C THR A 34 3.28 -3.51 -2.30
N LEU A 35 4.44 -3.81 -2.93
CA LEU A 35 5.12 -5.10 -2.88
C LEU A 35 6.10 -5.17 -1.69
N MET A 36 5.95 -6.20 -0.87
CA MET A 36 6.83 -6.55 0.26
C MET A 36 8.05 -7.33 -0.22
N ALA A 37 9.20 -6.69 -0.35
CA ALA A 37 10.47 -7.36 -0.70
C ALA A 37 10.89 -8.45 0.31
N THR A 38 10.43 -8.35 1.55
CA THR A 38 10.69 -9.29 2.65
C THR A 38 9.59 -10.34 2.83
N GLY A 39 8.54 -10.29 2.01
CA GLY A 39 7.40 -11.19 2.14
C GLY A 39 7.73 -12.62 1.70
N PRO A 40 7.23 -13.65 2.38
CA PRO A 40 7.52 -15.05 2.03
C PRO A 40 6.94 -15.46 0.67
N ALA A 41 5.96 -14.75 0.15
CA ALA A 41 5.38 -14.97 -1.18
C ALA A 41 5.85 -13.92 -2.23
N PHE A 42 7.04 -13.32 -2.03
CA PHE A 42 7.60 -12.30 -2.92
C PHE A 42 7.69 -12.76 -4.38
N ASP A 43 8.32 -13.92 -4.64
CA ASP A 43 8.53 -14.43 -6.01
C ASP A 43 7.19 -14.69 -6.72
N HIS A 44 6.19 -15.19 -5.99
CA HIS A 44 4.84 -15.37 -6.50
C HIS A 44 4.17 -14.03 -6.84
N ALA A 45 4.38 -13.00 -6.02
CA ALA A 45 3.87 -11.66 -6.30
C ALA A 45 4.53 -11.04 -7.54
N VAL A 46 5.85 -11.22 -7.70
CA VAL A 46 6.61 -10.77 -8.88
C VAL A 46 6.07 -11.42 -10.16
N ALA A 47 5.84 -12.73 -10.16
CA ALA A 47 5.25 -13.43 -11.31
C ALA A 47 3.88 -12.84 -11.68
N LEU A 48 3.00 -12.65 -10.70
CA LEU A 48 1.69 -12.04 -10.90
C LEU A 48 1.77 -10.58 -11.37
N ALA A 49 2.75 -9.79 -10.89
CA ALA A 49 2.96 -8.43 -11.34
C ALA A 49 3.29 -8.38 -12.83
N HIS A 50 4.17 -9.25 -13.31
CA HIS A 50 4.51 -9.34 -14.75
C HIS A 50 3.33 -9.78 -15.61
N GLU A 51 2.42 -10.60 -15.08
CA GLU A 51 1.18 -11.01 -15.77
C GLU A 51 0.10 -9.91 -15.77
N ASN A 52 0.26 -8.87 -14.96
CA ASN A 52 -0.72 -7.79 -14.80
C ASN A 52 -0.07 -6.41 -14.97
N PRO A 53 0.39 -6.05 -16.16
CA PRO A 53 1.16 -4.82 -16.41
C PRO A 53 0.36 -3.53 -16.17
N GLN A 54 -0.96 -3.62 -16.04
CA GLN A 54 -1.85 -2.49 -15.71
C GLN A 54 -1.99 -2.27 -14.19
N LEU A 55 -1.53 -3.21 -13.36
CA LEU A 55 -1.49 -3.03 -11.91
C LEU A 55 -0.29 -2.17 -11.54
N ASP A 56 -0.55 -0.99 -11.00
CA ASP A 56 0.51 -0.07 -10.59
C ASP A 56 1.21 -0.58 -9.31
N ILE A 57 2.52 -0.71 -9.34
CA ILE A 57 3.29 -1.36 -8.26
C ILE A 57 4.19 -0.34 -7.56
N GLY A 58 4.03 -0.22 -6.25
CA GLY A 58 4.95 0.46 -5.35
C GLY A 58 5.75 -0.52 -4.48
N VAL A 59 6.51 0.01 -3.51
CA VAL A 59 7.23 -0.82 -2.53
C VAL A 59 6.64 -0.64 -1.14
N HIS A 60 6.21 -1.76 -0.52
CA HIS A 60 5.78 -1.81 0.88
C HIS A 60 6.99 -2.06 1.79
N LEU A 61 7.57 -0.97 2.28
CA LEU A 61 8.80 -0.98 3.05
C LEU A 61 8.57 -1.54 4.47
N VAL A 62 9.34 -2.52 4.88
CA VAL A 62 9.15 -3.26 6.12
C VAL A 62 10.30 -3.00 7.09
N LEU A 63 9.96 -2.56 8.32
CA LEU A 63 10.87 -2.43 9.44
C LEU A 63 10.34 -3.13 10.70
N VAL A 64 9.18 -3.80 10.59
CA VAL A 64 8.51 -4.42 11.74
C VAL A 64 7.63 -5.59 11.30
N GLY A 65 7.58 -6.64 12.11
CA GLY A 65 6.62 -7.73 11.94
C GLY A 65 6.99 -8.79 10.90
N SER A 66 8.15 -8.70 10.29
CA SER A 66 8.74 -9.72 9.42
C SER A 66 9.95 -10.38 10.09
N GLU A 67 10.41 -11.50 9.53
CA GLU A 67 11.63 -12.17 9.97
C GLU A 67 12.82 -11.20 9.92
N GLY A 68 13.65 -11.22 10.93
CA GLY A 68 14.80 -10.31 11.05
C GLY A 68 14.47 -8.88 11.51
N TYR A 69 13.20 -8.55 11.72
CA TYR A 69 12.75 -7.22 12.16
C TYR A 69 12.05 -7.27 13.53
N PRO A 70 12.00 -6.12 14.26
CA PRO A 70 11.25 -6.04 15.52
C PRO A 70 9.79 -6.50 15.37
N PRO A 71 9.22 -7.23 16.32
CA PRO A 71 7.85 -7.77 16.17
C PRO A 71 6.76 -6.69 16.30
N THR A 72 7.05 -5.56 16.94
CA THR A 72 6.10 -4.48 17.17
C THR A 72 6.70 -3.10 16.92
N VAL A 73 5.84 -2.12 16.63
CA VAL A 73 6.27 -0.71 16.46
C VAL A 73 6.95 -0.17 17.73
N ALA A 74 6.50 -0.54 18.92
CA ALA A 74 7.14 -0.12 20.18
C ALA A 74 8.59 -0.65 20.27
N ARG A 75 8.83 -1.91 19.87
CA ARG A 75 10.17 -2.48 19.80
C ARG A 75 11.02 -1.81 18.72
N LEU A 76 10.43 -1.49 17.58
CA LEU A 76 11.08 -0.72 16.52
C LEU A 76 11.56 0.64 17.07
N VAL A 77 10.69 1.41 17.71
CA VAL A 77 11.05 2.72 18.29
C VAL A 77 12.23 2.59 19.25
N ALA A 78 12.26 1.58 20.11
CA ALA A 78 13.36 1.34 21.03
C ALA A 78 14.68 0.96 20.33
N SER A 79 14.63 0.41 19.12
CA SER A 79 15.79 -0.02 18.35
C SER A 79 16.28 1.03 17.33
N LEU A 80 15.49 2.06 17.01
CA LEU A 80 15.81 3.07 16.00
C LEU A 80 17.24 3.64 16.07
N PRO A 81 17.78 3.99 17.27
CA PRO A 81 19.14 4.57 17.36
C PRO A 81 20.26 3.63 16.91
N ARG A 82 19.98 2.32 16.82
CA ARG A 82 20.96 1.27 16.46
C ARG A 82 20.70 0.68 15.09
N MET A 83 19.62 1.08 14.42
CA MET A 83 19.22 0.53 13.13
C MET A 83 19.83 1.33 11.98
N GLN A 84 20.33 0.61 11.00
CA GLN A 84 20.70 1.16 9.68
C GLN A 84 19.45 1.24 8.80
N ILE A 85 18.52 2.14 9.16
CA ILE A 85 17.19 2.24 8.53
C ILE A 85 17.34 2.43 7.02
N TYR A 86 18.16 3.40 6.63
CA TYR A 86 18.37 3.74 5.22
C TYR A 86 18.82 2.51 4.41
N ASP A 87 19.88 1.83 4.84
CA ASP A 87 20.43 0.67 4.11
C ASP A 87 19.46 -0.51 4.06
N GLN A 88 18.66 -0.70 5.13
CA GLN A 88 17.64 -1.75 5.15
C GLN A 88 16.52 -1.47 4.14
N LEU A 89 16.05 -0.24 4.07
CA LEU A 89 15.01 0.15 3.13
C LEU A 89 15.53 0.21 1.68
N ALA A 90 16.77 0.69 1.48
CA ALA A 90 17.44 0.69 0.17
C ALA A 90 17.53 -0.72 -0.44
N ARG A 91 17.91 -1.71 0.37
CA ARG A 91 17.96 -3.12 -0.08
C ARG A 91 16.58 -3.65 -0.49
N GLN A 92 15.51 -3.23 0.16
CA GLN A 92 14.16 -3.64 -0.22
C GLN A 92 13.74 -3.05 -1.56
N ILE A 93 14.01 -1.77 -1.79
CA ILE A 93 13.75 -1.12 -3.09
C ILE A 93 14.59 -1.79 -4.18
N GLY A 94 15.90 -1.97 -3.94
CA GLY A 94 16.82 -2.62 -4.88
C GLY A 94 16.33 -4.02 -5.28
N LYS A 95 15.89 -4.84 -4.31
CA LYS A 95 15.36 -6.19 -4.59
C LYS A 95 14.12 -6.17 -5.49
N VAL A 96 13.22 -5.21 -5.30
CA VAL A 96 12.03 -5.05 -6.17
C VAL A 96 12.45 -4.66 -7.58
N MET A 97 13.41 -3.74 -7.72
CA MET A 97 13.91 -3.30 -9.02
C MET A 97 14.71 -4.40 -9.75
N GLU A 98 15.51 -5.18 -9.01
CA GLU A 98 16.24 -6.36 -9.54
C GLU A 98 15.28 -7.44 -10.07
N ALA A 99 14.06 -7.52 -9.52
CA ALA A 99 12.99 -8.38 -10.03
C ALA A 99 12.32 -7.84 -11.32
N GLY A 100 12.81 -6.74 -11.90
CA GLY A 100 12.30 -6.15 -13.13
C GLY A 100 11.08 -5.26 -12.95
N ILE A 101 10.72 -4.91 -11.71
CA ILE A 101 9.61 -4.00 -11.41
C ILE A 101 10.15 -2.57 -11.25
N ARG A 102 9.49 -1.61 -11.86
CA ARG A 102 9.75 -0.17 -11.69
C ARG A 102 8.70 0.40 -10.74
N PRO A 103 9.02 0.59 -9.45
CA PRO A 103 8.05 1.08 -8.50
C PRO A 103 7.71 2.54 -8.75
N THR A 104 6.43 2.89 -8.64
CA THR A 104 5.91 4.24 -8.83
C THR A 104 5.78 5.01 -7.52
N HIS A 105 5.60 4.30 -6.41
CA HIS A 105 5.34 4.89 -5.10
C HIS A 105 5.91 4.05 -3.95
N LEU A 106 6.06 4.70 -2.79
CA LEU A 106 6.55 4.09 -1.55
C LEU A 106 5.53 4.25 -0.43
N ASP A 107 5.34 3.20 0.33
CA ASP A 107 4.68 3.25 1.62
C ASP A 107 5.40 2.37 2.65
N THR A 108 4.86 2.18 3.83
CA THR A 108 5.53 1.37 4.86
C THR A 108 4.56 0.51 5.64
N HIS A 109 4.94 -0.72 5.89
CA HIS A 109 4.20 -1.66 6.72
C HIS A 109 3.95 -1.06 8.13
N LYS A 110 2.70 -1.17 8.60
CA LYS A 110 2.23 -0.56 9.86
C LYS A 110 2.52 0.93 9.99
N HIS A 111 2.55 1.64 8.86
CA HIS A 111 2.76 3.09 8.79
C HIS A 111 3.99 3.60 9.55
N THR A 112 5.09 2.85 9.49
CA THR A 112 6.33 3.23 10.18
C THR A 112 6.92 4.54 9.67
N HIS A 113 6.53 5.02 8.48
CA HIS A 113 6.87 6.36 7.97
C HIS A 113 6.28 7.51 8.81
N LEU A 114 5.38 7.24 9.75
CA LEU A 114 4.95 8.24 10.73
C LEU A 114 6.00 8.50 11.82
N LEU A 115 7.08 7.73 11.85
CA LEU A 115 8.25 7.98 12.70
C LEU A 115 9.24 8.86 11.93
N PRO A 116 9.63 10.06 12.44
CA PRO A 116 10.46 11.01 11.71
C PRO A 116 11.77 10.46 11.14
N PRO A 117 12.53 9.59 11.85
CA PRO A 117 13.75 8.99 11.29
C PRO A 117 13.47 8.07 10.10
N VAL A 118 12.34 7.36 10.11
CA VAL A 118 11.93 6.48 9.01
C VAL A 118 11.48 7.32 7.82
N LEU A 119 10.65 8.35 8.06
CA LEU A 119 10.20 9.26 6.99
C LEU A 119 11.38 9.95 6.29
N GLY A 120 12.38 10.40 7.06
CA GLY A 120 13.59 11.01 6.49
C GLY A 120 14.38 10.04 5.60
N ALA A 121 14.47 8.77 5.99
CA ALA A 121 15.09 7.73 5.16
C ALA A 121 14.26 7.45 3.89
N VAL A 122 12.94 7.31 4.02
CA VAL A 122 12.03 7.10 2.88
C VAL A 122 12.11 8.27 1.89
N ALA A 123 12.10 9.52 2.35
CA ALA A 123 12.18 10.69 1.49
C ALA A 123 13.50 10.73 0.67
N ARG A 124 14.63 10.45 1.32
CA ARG A 124 15.93 10.38 0.63
C ARG A 124 16.01 9.25 -0.38
N LEU A 125 15.45 8.08 -0.05
CA LEU A 125 15.40 6.93 -0.95
C LEU A 125 14.47 7.18 -2.14
N ALA A 126 13.33 7.83 -1.92
CA ALA A 126 12.42 8.23 -2.99
C ALA A 126 13.14 9.14 -4.01
N GLU A 127 13.92 10.12 -3.55
CA GLU A 127 14.75 10.97 -4.38
C GLU A 127 15.84 10.18 -5.12
N GLU A 128 16.61 9.34 -4.41
CA GLU A 128 17.72 8.57 -4.96
C GLU A 128 17.28 7.55 -6.03
N PHE A 129 16.20 6.82 -5.75
CA PHE A 129 15.65 5.82 -6.66
C PHE A 129 14.68 6.41 -7.70
N GLN A 130 14.47 7.73 -7.69
CA GLN A 130 13.55 8.44 -8.59
C GLN A 130 12.11 7.92 -8.53
N ILE A 131 11.64 7.61 -7.32
CA ILE A 131 10.27 7.17 -7.04
C ILE A 131 9.51 8.37 -6.47
N PRO A 132 8.73 9.11 -7.27
CA PRO A 132 8.26 10.44 -6.88
C PRO A 132 7.17 10.42 -5.82
N TRP A 133 6.40 9.34 -5.72
CA TRP A 133 5.25 9.28 -4.84
C TRP A 133 5.55 8.58 -3.51
N VAL A 134 5.15 9.21 -2.43
CA VAL A 134 5.19 8.63 -1.08
C VAL A 134 3.81 8.77 -0.46
N ARG A 135 3.32 7.69 0.17
CA ARG A 135 2.05 7.71 0.90
C ARG A 135 1.98 8.90 1.84
N ARG A 136 0.86 9.64 1.77
CA ARG A 136 0.63 10.86 2.55
C ARG A 136 0.72 10.57 4.05
N PRO A 137 1.62 11.22 4.80
CA PRO A 137 1.62 11.17 6.25
C PRO A 137 0.44 11.98 6.82
N LEU A 138 -0.08 11.54 7.98
CA LEU A 138 -1.29 12.10 8.59
C LEU A 138 -1.11 13.56 9.08
N ALA A 139 0.11 14.00 9.40
CA ALA A 139 0.37 15.35 9.89
C ALA A 139 1.06 16.24 8.85
N GLY A 140 0.57 17.45 8.65
CA GLY A 140 1.07 18.41 7.65
C GLY A 140 2.57 18.76 7.77
N PHE A 141 3.12 18.73 8.99
CA PHE A 141 4.56 18.94 9.22
C PHE A 141 5.43 17.95 8.42
N PHE A 142 5.01 16.70 8.31
CA PHE A 142 5.75 15.68 7.59
C PHE A 142 5.74 15.84 6.07
N GLN A 143 4.72 16.53 5.53
CA GLN A 143 4.65 16.84 4.10
C GLN A 143 5.79 17.78 3.68
N GLY A 144 6.14 18.76 4.54
CA GLY A 144 7.27 19.63 4.30
C GLY A 144 8.62 18.87 4.27
N MET A 145 8.76 17.78 4.99
CA MET A 145 9.94 16.91 4.92
C MET A 145 10.02 16.20 3.56
N LEU A 146 8.92 15.62 3.10
CA LEU A 146 8.83 14.96 1.79
C LEU A 146 9.09 15.94 0.64
N ALA A 147 8.49 17.13 0.69
CA ALA A 147 8.64 18.15 -0.36
C ALA A 147 10.09 18.61 -0.56
N ARG A 148 10.92 18.66 0.50
CA ARG A 148 12.36 19.01 0.39
C ARG A 148 13.17 18.00 -0.45
N HIS A 149 12.69 16.77 -0.58
CA HIS A 149 13.27 15.70 -1.40
C HIS A 149 12.53 15.51 -2.72
N GLY A 150 11.71 16.49 -3.13
CA GLY A 150 10.94 16.39 -4.37
C GLY A 150 9.83 15.34 -4.37
N CYS A 151 9.52 14.77 -3.20
CA CYS A 151 8.46 13.76 -3.08
C CYS A 151 7.08 14.39 -3.21
N ARG A 152 6.21 13.71 -3.93
CA ARG A 152 4.79 14.02 -4.09
C ARG A 152 3.96 13.16 -3.15
N THR A 153 2.81 13.68 -2.72
CA THR A 153 1.79 12.94 -1.98
C THR A 153 0.42 13.19 -2.60
N THR A 154 -0.51 12.26 -2.41
CA THR A 154 -1.92 12.52 -2.77
C THR A 154 -2.49 13.66 -1.93
N ASP A 155 -3.57 14.32 -2.40
CA ASP A 155 -4.23 15.40 -1.65
C ASP A 155 -4.90 14.87 -0.38
N HIS A 156 -5.43 13.63 -0.46
CA HIS A 156 -6.15 12.97 0.63
C HIS A 156 -5.70 11.52 0.79
N PHE A 157 -5.82 11.03 2.02
CA PHE A 157 -5.55 9.63 2.38
C PHE A 157 -6.72 9.06 3.18
N ALA A 158 -7.27 7.95 2.72
CA ALA A 158 -8.38 7.24 3.33
C ALA A 158 -8.05 5.76 3.59
N GLY A 159 -8.86 5.08 4.42
CA GLY A 159 -8.70 3.65 4.71
C GLY A 159 -8.04 3.36 6.06
N PHE A 160 -7.21 4.25 6.61
CA PHE A 160 -6.48 4.01 7.87
C PHE A 160 -7.41 3.58 9.02
N ALA A 161 -8.45 4.35 9.30
CA ALA A 161 -9.42 4.05 10.36
C ALA A 161 -10.34 2.86 10.03
N LEU A 162 -10.40 2.48 8.75
CA LEU A 162 -11.28 1.43 8.24
C LEU A 162 -10.59 0.07 8.11
N THR A 163 -9.29 -0.02 8.34
CA THR A 163 -8.49 -1.25 8.18
C THR A 163 -9.13 -2.45 8.86
N GLY A 164 -9.55 -3.44 8.07
CA GLY A 164 -10.19 -4.66 8.55
C GLY A 164 -11.62 -4.47 9.07
N ARG A 165 -12.29 -3.36 8.76
CA ARG A 165 -13.60 -3.00 9.31
C ARG A 165 -14.62 -2.55 8.28
N TYR A 166 -14.23 -2.31 7.04
CA TYR A 166 -15.18 -1.85 6.02
C TYR A 166 -15.82 -3.02 5.26
N ASN A 167 -16.97 -2.74 4.69
CA ASN A 167 -17.74 -3.60 3.81
C ASN A 167 -18.22 -2.79 2.59
N THR A 168 -18.98 -3.42 1.71
CA THR A 168 -19.52 -2.80 0.49
C THR A 168 -20.23 -1.47 0.77
N ALA A 169 -21.13 -1.43 1.73
CA ALA A 169 -21.92 -0.22 2.02
C ALA A 169 -21.06 0.93 2.56
N SER A 170 -20.12 0.64 3.46
CA SER A 170 -19.21 1.66 4.00
C SER A 170 -18.21 2.17 2.97
N LEU A 171 -17.74 1.31 2.05
CA LEU A 171 -16.87 1.72 0.94
C LEU A 171 -17.64 2.57 -0.08
N ALA A 172 -18.83 2.16 -0.47
CA ALA A 172 -19.68 2.95 -1.37
C ALA A 172 -20.01 4.34 -0.77
N LYS A 173 -20.28 4.39 0.54
CA LYS A 173 -20.47 5.67 1.24
C LYS A 173 -19.22 6.54 1.18
N LEU A 174 -18.03 5.97 1.50
CA LEU A 174 -16.77 6.70 1.44
C LEU A 174 -16.55 7.31 0.05
N ILE A 175 -16.79 6.53 -1.02
CA ILE A 175 -16.63 6.99 -2.41
C ILE A 175 -17.56 8.18 -2.72
N ARG A 176 -18.81 8.13 -2.27
CA ARG A 176 -19.76 9.26 -2.47
C ARG A 176 -19.32 10.54 -1.74
N GLU A 177 -18.60 10.39 -0.64
CA GLU A 177 -18.14 11.50 0.22
C GLU A 177 -16.71 11.97 -0.10
N LEU A 178 -16.04 11.40 -1.13
CA LEU A 178 -14.68 11.81 -1.51
C LEU A 178 -14.63 13.31 -1.85
N PRO A 179 -13.62 14.03 -1.35
CA PRO A 179 -13.38 15.43 -1.71
C PRO A 179 -12.82 15.55 -3.15
N ASP A 180 -12.80 16.76 -3.68
CA ASP A 180 -12.06 17.08 -4.91
C ASP A 180 -10.56 16.86 -4.69
N GLY A 181 -9.84 16.48 -5.76
CA GLY A 181 -8.42 16.14 -5.74
C GLY A 181 -8.16 14.64 -5.83
N ILE A 182 -6.95 14.24 -5.55
CA ILE A 182 -6.48 12.86 -5.61
C ILE A 182 -6.55 12.24 -4.22
N THR A 183 -7.36 11.21 -4.06
CA THR A 183 -7.43 10.41 -2.83
C THR A 183 -6.74 9.06 -3.02
N GLU A 184 -5.80 8.71 -2.15
CA GLU A 184 -5.38 7.32 -1.97
C GLU A 184 -6.32 6.64 -0.96
N PHE A 185 -6.93 5.52 -1.34
CA PHE A 185 -7.65 4.62 -0.45
C PHE A 185 -6.82 3.36 -0.22
N MET A 186 -6.32 3.19 1.01
CA MET A 186 -5.57 2.00 1.43
C MET A 186 -6.53 0.85 1.77
N CYS A 187 -6.21 -0.34 1.27
CA CYS A 187 -6.98 -1.55 1.52
C CYS A 187 -6.07 -2.79 1.67
N HIS A 188 -6.67 -3.90 2.13
CA HIS A 188 -5.97 -5.16 2.36
C HIS A 188 -6.81 -6.34 1.85
N PRO A 189 -7.17 -6.40 0.55
CA PRO A 189 -7.92 -7.53 0.02
C PRO A 189 -7.09 -8.82 0.05
N GLY A 190 -7.77 -9.96 0.11
CA GLY A 190 -7.12 -11.26 0.03
C GLY A 190 -8.13 -12.40 0.13
N PHE A 191 -7.82 -13.52 -0.48
CA PHE A 191 -8.49 -14.75 -0.13
C PHE A 191 -8.01 -15.21 1.26
N CYS A 192 -8.88 -15.82 2.03
CA CYS A 192 -8.54 -16.31 3.37
C CYS A 192 -8.58 -17.83 3.35
N THR A 193 -7.52 -18.44 2.80
CA THR A 193 -7.32 -19.88 2.79
C THR A 193 -6.40 -20.30 3.95
N ASP A 194 -5.96 -21.55 3.94
CA ASP A 194 -5.12 -22.13 5.00
C ASP A 194 -3.80 -21.38 5.21
N GLU A 195 -3.23 -20.82 4.16
CA GLU A 195 -1.94 -20.10 4.23
C GLU A 195 -2.08 -18.81 5.05
N LEU A 196 -3.05 -17.97 4.71
CA LEU A 196 -3.33 -16.76 5.49
C LEU A 196 -3.87 -17.08 6.88
N ALA A 197 -4.67 -18.13 7.02
CA ALA A 197 -5.20 -18.55 8.32
C ALA A 197 -4.10 -18.89 9.32
N ARG A 198 -2.96 -19.43 8.86
CA ARG A 198 -1.77 -19.75 9.68
C ARG A 198 -0.81 -18.58 9.84
N ALA A 199 -0.89 -17.58 8.99
CA ALA A 199 0.03 -16.42 9.02
C ALA A 199 -0.14 -15.59 10.30
N ASN A 200 0.96 -14.96 10.75
CA ASN A 200 0.96 -14.10 11.93
C ASN A 200 0.42 -12.70 11.58
N THR A 201 -0.87 -12.60 11.40
CA THR A 201 -1.59 -11.35 11.14
C THR A 201 -2.94 -11.34 11.82
N ARG A 202 -3.43 -10.13 12.19
CA ARG A 202 -4.80 -9.94 12.66
C ARG A 202 -5.82 -9.87 11.52
N LEU A 203 -5.37 -9.51 10.30
CA LEU A 203 -6.23 -9.36 9.13
C LEU A 203 -6.34 -10.72 8.43
N LYS A 204 -7.44 -11.41 8.66
CA LYS A 204 -7.75 -12.73 8.07
C LYS A 204 -9.06 -12.65 7.29
N GLN A 205 -10.18 -12.99 7.89
CA GLN A 205 -11.50 -12.91 7.26
C GLN A 205 -11.87 -11.51 6.76
N SER A 206 -11.36 -10.47 7.43
CA SER A 206 -11.53 -9.10 6.98
C SER A 206 -10.95 -8.84 5.57
N ARG A 207 -9.89 -9.55 5.16
CA ARG A 207 -9.33 -9.43 3.80
C ARG A 207 -10.30 -9.92 2.74
N ARG A 208 -11.01 -11.01 3.02
CA ARG A 208 -12.07 -11.50 2.13
C ARG A 208 -13.23 -10.50 2.05
N GLN A 209 -13.64 -9.94 3.17
CA GLN A 209 -14.67 -8.91 3.21
C GLN A 209 -14.27 -7.65 2.42
N GLU A 210 -13.01 -7.23 2.53
CA GLU A 210 -12.46 -6.13 1.75
C GLU A 210 -12.44 -6.46 0.24
N LEU A 211 -12.05 -7.69 -0.12
CA LEU A 211 -12.06 -8.16 -1.49
C LEU A 211 -13.48 -8.13 -2.09
N ASP A 212 -14.47 -8.65 -1.35
CA ASP A 212 -15.86 -8.66 -1.78
C ASP A 212 -16.40 -7.21 -1.98
N ALA A 213 -16.00 -6.28 -1.10
CA ALA A 213 -16.37 -4.87 -1.25
C ALA A 213 -15.74 -4.23 -2.50
N LEU A 214 -14.44 -4.44 -2.72
CA LEU A 214 -13.72 -3.87 -3.87
C LEU A 214 -14.22 -4.39 -5.23
N THR A 215 -14.81 -5.56 -5.27
CA THR A 215 -15.34 -6.19 -6.49
C THR A 215 -16.86 -6.03 -6.65
N SER A 216 -17.51 -5.35 -5.70
CA SER A 216 -18.96 -5.18 -5.68
C SER A 216 -19.47 -4.27 -6.80
N PRO A 217 -20.57 -4.63 -7.50
CA PRO A 217 -21.26 -3.74 -8.42
C PRO A 217 -21.75 -2.44 -7.77
N GLU A 218 -22.15 -2.46 -6.50
CA GLU A 218 -22.59 -1.27 -5.75
C GLU A 218 -21.47 -0.25 -5.61
N VAL A 219 -20.25 -0.70 -5.35
CA VAL A 219 -19.06 0.18 -5.25
C VAL A 219 -18.72 0.79 -6.61
N ARG A 220 -18.84 0.03 -7.70
CA ARG A 220 -18.69 0.57 -9.07
C ARG A 220 -19.77 1.61 -9.41
N ALA A 221 -21.02 1.35 -9.02
CA ALA A 221 -22.10 2.30 -9.20
C ALA A 221 -21.82 3.61 -8.44
N ALA A 222 -21.32 3.55 -7.19
CA ALA A 222 -20.97 4.72 -6.40
C ALA A 222 -19.89 5.60 -7.07
N LEU A 223 -18.89 5.01 -7.76
CA LEU A 223 -17.91 5.78 -8.54
C LEU A 223 -18.58 6.59 -9.66
N ILE A 224 -19.45 5.94 -10.43
CA ILE A 224 -20.17 6.57 -11.56
C ILE A 224 -21.09 7.68 -11.05
N GLU A 225 -21.93 7.40 -10.05
CA GLU A 225 -22.87 8.35 -9.43
C GLU A 225 -22.17 9.59 -8.88
N SER A 226 -20.95 9.44 -8.39
CA SER A 226 -20.19 10.53 -7.74
C SER A 226 -19.16 11.19 -8.66
N ASN A 227 -19.09 10.80 -9.94
CA ASN A 227 -18.10 11.27 -10.92
C ASN A 227 -16.66 11.12 -10.40
N VAL A 228 -16.35 9.98 -9.77
CA VAL A 228 -15.01 9.64 -9.28
C VAL A 228 -14.29 8.83 -10.37
N LEU A 229 -13.12 9.29 -10.78
CA LEU A 229 -12.27 8.62 -11.77
C LEU A 229 -11.20 7.79 -11.08
N LEU A 230 -11.10 6.52 -11.44
CA LEU A 230 -9.98 5.68 -11.03
C LEU A 230 -8.71 6.13 -11.77
N THR A 231 -7.60 6.16 -11.05
CA THR A 231 -6.29 6.53 -11.60
C THR A 231 -5.17 5.72 -10.92
N HIS A 232 -3.94 5.87 -11.42
CA HIS A 232 -2.73 5.24 -10.92
C HIS A 232 -1.71 6.32 -10.53
N TYR A 233 -0.72 6.00 -9.74
CA TYR A 233 0.41 6.91 -9.48
C TYR A 233 1.23 7.16 -10.74
N ALA A 234 1.32 6.15 -11.62
CA ALA A 234 2.04 6.24 -12.89
C ALA A 234 1.42 7.24 -13.87
N ASP A 235 0.13 7.57 -13.75
CA ASP A 235 -0.59 8.48 -14.65
C ASP A 235 -0.55 9.95 -14.19
N LEU A 236 0.04 10.23 -13.03
CA LEU A 236 0.09 11.52 -12.36
C LEU A 236 1.50 12.07 -12.31
#